data_98feacb94bdaf3cd744a109d01bfcef4
#
_entry.id   98feacb94bdaf3cd744a109d01bfcef4
#
_cell.length_a   1.000
_cell.length_b   1.000
_cell.length_c   1.000
_cell.angle_alpha   90.00
_cell.angle_beta   90.00
_cell.angle_gamma   90.00
#
_symmetry.space_group_name_H-M   'P 1'
#
loop_
_entity.id
_entity.type
_entity.pdbx_description
1 polymer ?
#
loop_
_entity_poly.entity_id
_entity_poly.type
_entity_poly.pdbx_seq_one_letter_code
_entity_poly.pdbx_strand_id
1 'polypeptide(L)'
;MEAGMRQEALGRGAAAARARGRIEAVRQAAAVLPDRLARAVLALEGDELERAEEVRLRLGRPVTVNLGGEEWAAGGGPVTEEDLRQVLENASQASAHTVLDQVRNGYVTLRGGHRLGLCGTVARHRGEITTLRYLTSLALRVACPVEGQAGDLLDRMRGEEGVRSTLILAPPGAGKTTLLRELVRCLSDGVGGPPLRVGLADERGEVAALWQGRPQFDVGRHTDVLDGCGKAEGLTILLRGMNPQVLAADEITHPADVRAMEEAAGCGVALLATAHAAGVDDLRRRPVYRALLDSGVFRQAAVLERRGTVRQARVEVLS
;
A
#
# COMPACT_ATOMS: atom_id res chain seq x y z
N MET A 1 1.75 34.29 20.48
CA MET A 1 0.69 33.49 21.15
C MET A 1 -0.36 32.96 20.15
N GLU A 2 -0.93 33.81 19.28
CA GLU A 2 -1.99 33.39 18.31
C GLU A 2 -1.53 32.37 17.26
N ALA A 3 -0.29 32.46 16.73
CA ALA A 3 0.22 31.50 15.76
C ALA A 3 0.36 30.08 16.34
N GLY A 4 0.79 29.95 17.59
CA GLY A 4 0.86 28.65 18.28
C GLY A 4 -0.51 28.03 18.53
N MET A 5 -1.48 28.84 18.94
CA MET A 5 -2.87 28.36 19.14
C MET A 5 -3.55 27.94 17.83
N ARG A 6 -3.28 28.62 16.71
CA ARG A 6 -3.77 28.19 15.38
C ARG A 6 -3.14 26.89 14.91
N GLN A 7 -1.84 26.70 15.15
CA GLN A 7 -1.13 25.47 14.78
C GLN A 7 -1.60 24.26 15.60
N GLU A 8 -1.86 24.46 16.90
CA GLU A 8 -2.45 23.41 17.76
C GLU A 8 -3.91 23.08 17.36
N ALA A 9 -4.71 24.08 17.01
CA ALA A 9 -6.10 23.87 16.57
C ALA A 9 -6.16 23.10 15.23
N LEU A 10 -5.28 23.43 14.27
CA LEU A 10 -5.12 22.69 13.01
C LEU A 10 -4.66 21.26 13.24
N GLY A 11 -3.71 21.04 14.17
CA GLY A 11 -3.23 19.72 14.55
C GLY A 11 -4.33 18.84 15.16
N ARG A 12 -5.15 19.40 16.07
CA ARG A 12 -6.29 18.68 16.68
C ARG A 12 -7.38 18.35 15.66
N GLY A 13 -7.67 19.26 14.73
CA GLY A 13 -8.62 19.03 13.63
C GLY A 13 -8.19 17.89 12.71
N ALA A 14 -6.91 17.86 12.32
CA ALA A 14 -6.34 16.80 11.50
C ALA A 14 -6.32 15.44 12.23
N ALA A 15 -6.00 15.42 13.53
CA ALA A 15 -6.05 14.20 14.34
C ALA A 15 -7.48 13.63 14.43
N ALA A 16 -8.48 14.49 14.70
CA ALA A 16 -9.87 14.07 14.76
C ALA A 16 -10.42 13.59 13.41
N ALA A 17 -9.97 14.18 12.30
CA ALA A 17 -10.33 13.71 10.95
C ALA A 17 -9.74 12.33 10.66
N ARG A 18 -8.47 12.09 11.03
CA ARG A 18 -7.81 10.77 10.91
C ARG A 18 -8.51 9.70 11.75
N ALA A 19 -8.88 10.03 12.99
CA ALA A 19 -9.61 9.15 13.88
C ALA A 19 -10.95 8.70 13.26
N ARG A 20 -11.76 9.66 12.80
CA ARG A 20 -13.02 9.37 12.09
C ARG A 20 -12.81 8.52 10.84
N GLY A 21 -11.79 8.84 10.04
CA GLY A 21 -11.44 8.06 8.85
C GLY A 21 -11.08 6.61 9.18
N ARG A 22 -10.36 6.37 10.29
CA ARG A 22 -10.00 5.03 10.74
C ARG A 22 -11.24 4.25 11.18
N ILE A 23 -12.12 4.84 11.99
CA ILE A 23 -13.37 4.20 12.44
C ILE A 23 -14.24 3.82 11.24
N GLU A 24 -14.35 4.70 10.26
CA GLU A 24 -15.11 4.41 9.03
C GLU A 24 -14.48 3.30 8.22
N ALA A 25 -13.15 3.27 8.11
CA ALA A 25 -12.42 2.18 7.45
C ALA A 25 -12.66 0.83 8.15
N VAL A 26 -12.68 0.79 9.49
CA VAL A 26 -13.01 -0.44 10.24
C VAL A 26 -14.45 -0.88 9.97
N ARG A 27 -15.41 0.04 9.95
CA ARG A 27 -16.81 -0.26 9.60
C ARG A 27 -16.94 -0.84 8.20
N GLN A 28 -16.27 -0.23 7.23
CA GLN A 28 -16.27 -0.70 5.85
C GLN A 28 -15.62 -2.08 5.73
N ALA A 29 -14.49 -2.31 6.40
CA ALA A 29 -13.84 -3.61 6.44
C ALA A 29 -14.73 -4.67 7.08
N ALA A 30 -15.39 -4.35 8.20
CA ALA A 30 -16.27 -5.27 8.91
C ALA A 30 -17.52 -5.69 8.10
N ALA A 31 -17.86 -4.98 7.02
CA ALA A 31 -19.01 -5.33 6.17
C ALA A 31 -18.88 -6.69 5.46
N VAL A 32 -17.69 -7.27 5.36
CA VAL A 32 -17.50 -8.61 4.80
C VAL A 32 -17.72 -9.72 5.84
N LEU A 33 -17.78 -9.38 7.12
CA LEU A 33 -17.97 -10.33 8.21
C LEU A 33 -19.43 -10.73 8.34
N PRO A 34 -19.73 -11.96 8.80
CA PRO A 34 -21.08 -12.32 9.26
C PRO A 34 -21.55 -11.35 10.36
N ASP A 35 -22.85 -11.04 10.40
CA ASP A 35 -23.44 -10.05 11.31
C ASP A 35 -23.02 -10.22 12.77
N ARG A 36 -22.92 -11.44 13.23
CA ARG A 36 -22.50 -11.78 14.59
C ARG A 36 -21.08 -11.29 14.89
N LEU A 37 -20.15 -11.53 13.96
CA LEU A 37 -18.75 -11.17 14.11
C LEU A 37 -18.55 -9.68 13.85
N ALA A 38 -19.26 -9.11 12.87
CA ALA A 38 -19.26 -7.66 12.60
C ALA A 38 -19.69 -6.87 13.84
N ARG A 39 -20.80 -7.29 14.48
CA ARG A 39 -21.28 -6.64 15.72
C ARG A 39 -20.25 -6.75 16.86
N ALA A 40 -19.57 -7.86 17.01
CA ALA A 40 -18.53 -8.02 18.03
C ALA A 40 -17.36 -7.06 17.82
N VAL A 41 -16.88 -6.92 16.57
CA VAL A 41 -15.81 -5.97 16.23
C VAL A 41 -16.25 -4.54 16.42
N LEU A 42 -17.46 -4.18 15.98
CA LEU A 42 -17.96 -2.81 16.02
C LEU A 42 -18.49 -2.40 17.43
N ALA A 43 -18.54 -3.33 18.39
CA ALA A 43 -18.83 -3.04 19.79
C ALA A 43 -17.61 -2.54 20.58
N LEU A 44 -16.41 -2.54 20.00
CA LEU A 44 -15.23 -1.93 20.58
C LEU A 44 -15.45 -0.42 20.80
N GLU A 45 -14.81 0.14 21.82
CA GLU A 45 -14.87 1.57 22.11
C GLU A 45 -14.25 2.42 21.00
N GLY A 46 -14.56 3.71 20.94
CA GLY A 46 -14.13 4.59 19.85
C GLY A 46 -12.61 4.68 19.69
N ASP A 47 -11.88 4.77 20.80
CA ASP A 47 -10.41 4.79 20.83
C ASP A 47 -9.77 3.45 20.45
N GLU A 48 -10.43 2.33 20.75
CA GLU A 48 -10.02 1.00 20.29
C GLU A 48 -10.22 0.87 18.77
N LEU A 49 -11.37 1.31 18.24
CA LEU A 49 -11.63 1.32 16.79
C LEU A 49 -10.62 2.21 16.03
N GLU A 50 -10.20 3.35 16.61
CA GLU A 50 -9.16 4.19 16.04
C GLU A 50 -7.80 3.48 15.93
N ARG A 51 -7.52 2.54 16.81
CA ARG A 51 -6.27 1.76 16.86
C ARG A 51 -6.36 0.43 16.11
N ALA A 52 -7.55 0.03 15.66
CA ALA A 52 -7.77 -1.24 15.00
C ALA A 52 -7.06 -1.29 13.63
N GLU A 53 -6.13 -2.23 13.49
CA GLU A 53 -5.32 -2.42 12.29
C GLU A 53 -5.68 -3.69 11.52
N GLU A 54 -6.11 -4.73 12.24
CA GLU A 54 -6.40 -6.03 11.65
C GLU A 54 -7.43 -6.78 12.51
N VAL A 55 -8.38 -7.45 11.85
CA VAL A 55 -9.31 -8.40 12.48
C VAL A 55 -8.88 -9.81 12.11
N ARG A 56 -8.70 -10.68 13.11
CA ARG A 56 -8.30 -12.07 12.94
C ARG A 56 -9.44 -13.03 13.26
N LEU A 57 -9.69 -13.92 12.31
CA LEU A 57 -10.62 -15.04 12.46
C LEU A 57 -9.83 -16.34 12.41
N ARG A 58 -9.89 -17.13 13.48
CA ARG A 58 -9.25 -18.45 13.56
C ARG A 58 -10.30 -19.48 13.95
N LEU A 59 -10.39 -20.55 13.19
CA LEU A 59 -11.37 -21.61 13.42
C LEU A 59 -11.35 -22.10 14.88
N GLY A 60 -12.53 -22.14 15.51
CA GLY A 60 -12.70 -22.59 16.90
C GLY A 60 -12.19 -21.59 17.95
N ARG A 61 -11.79 -20.38 17.60
CA ARG A 61 -11.32 -19.33 18.52
C ARG A 61 -12.21 -18.09 18.44
N PRO A 62 -12.29 -17.25 19.49
CA PRO A 62 -12.95 -15.96 19.42
C PRO A 62 -12.29 -15.07 18.34
N VAL A 63 -13.07 -14.14 17.78
CA VAL A 63 -12.54 -13.07 16.93
C VAL A 63 -11.60 -12.22 17.77
N THR A 64 -10.46 -11.87 17.18
CA THR A 64 -9.51 -10.94 17.79
C THR A 64 -9.24 -9.74 16.89
N VAL A 65 -8.90 -8.60 17.49
CA VAL A 65 -8.55 -7.37 16.79
C VAL A 65 -7.16 -6.93 17.25
N ASN A 66 -6.29 -6.60 16.31
CA ASN A 66 -4.99 -6.01 16.58
C ASN A 66 -5.16 -4.51 16.78
N LEU A 67 -4.82 -4.04 17.97
CA LEU A 67 -4.91 -2.63 18.39
C LEU A 67 -3.50 -2.07 18.59
N GLY A 68 -2.85 -1.64 17.48
CA GLY A 68 -1.51 -1.03 17.55
C GLY A 68 -0.40 -2.02 17.94
N GLY A 69 -0.49 -3.28 17.48
CA GLY A 69 0.49 -4.34 17.73
C GLY A 69 0.09 -5.36 18.80
N GLU A 70 -0.96 -5.10 19.58
CA GLU A 70 -1.50 -6.04 20.58
C GLU A 70 -2.81 -6.65 20.09
N GLU A 71 -2.99 -7.95 20.30
CA GLU A 71 -4.17 -8.70 19.85
C GLU A 71 -5.17 -8.87 21.02
N TRP A 72 -6.38 -8.33 20.83
CA TRP A 72 -7.45 -8.31 21.83
C TRP A 72 -8.66 -9.12 21.36
N ALA A 73 -9.32 -9.84 22.27
CA ALA A 73 -10.52 -10.58 21.93
C ALA A 73 -11.74 -9.63 21.83
N ALA A 74 -12.40 -9.61 20.67
CA ALA A 74 -13.60 -8.81 20.46
C ALA A 74 -14.91 -9.52 20.87
N GLY A 75 -14.85 -10.80 21.28
CA GLY A 75 -16.03 -11.57 21.65
C GLY A 75 -16.72 -12.23 20.45
N GLY A 76 -18.07 -12.32 20.46
CA GLY A 76 -18.87 -12.91 19.37
C GLY A 76 -18.88 -14.44 19.31
N GLY A 77 -18.27 -15.13 20.28
CA GLY A 77 -18.16 -16.59 20.32
C GLY A 77 -17.09 -17.14 19.37
N PRO A 78 -16.89 -18.48 19.33
CA PRO A 78 -15.89 -19.09 18.47
C PRO A 78 -16.26 -18.96 16.99
N VAL A 79 -15.25 -18.72 16.16
CA VAL A 79 -15.37 -18.68 14.70
C VAL A 79 -15.62 -20.10 14.18
N THR A 80 -16.60 -20.26 13.31
CA THR A 80 -16.99 -21.53 12.69
C THR A 80 -16.45 -21.63 11.25
N GLU A 81 -16.49 -22.83 10.67
CA GLU A 81 -16.18 -23.04 9.24
C GLU A 81 -17.12 -22.22 8.35
N GLU A 82 -18.40 -22.15 8.73
CA GLU A 82 -19.41 -21.38 8.00
C GLU A 82 -19.11 -19.89 8.01
N ASP A 83 -18.64 -19.33 9.14
CA ASP A 83 -18.22 -17.94 9.20
C ASP A 83 -17.07 -17.67 8.21
N LEU A 84 -16.04 -18.52 8.19
CA LEU A 84 -14.90 -18.35 7.26
C LEU A 84 -15.34 -18.46 5.81
N ARG A 85 -16.25 -19.39 5.49
CA ARG A 85 -16.82 -19.55 4.15
C ARG A 85 -17.60 -18.31 3.73
N GLN A 86 -18.49 -17.82 4.60
CA GLN A 86 -19.31 -16.62 4.33
C GLN A 86 -18.45 -15.36 4.12
N VAL A 87 -17.39 -15.18 4.93
CA VAL A 87 -16.44 -14.07 4.73
C VAL A 87 -15.80 -14.15 3.34
N LEU A 88 -15.35 -15.35 2.92
CA LEU A 88 -14.73 -15.50 1.60
C LEU A 88 -15.76 -15.28 0.47
N GLU A 89 -16.99 -15.73 0.61
CA GLU A 89 -18.08 -15.49 -0.34
C GLU A 89 -18.39 -13.98 -0.46
N ASN A 90 -18.53 -13.29 0.68
CA ASN A 90 -18.76 -11.85 0.70
C ASN A 90 -17.58 -11.07 0.08
N ALA A 91 -16.35 -11.52 0.34
CA ALA A 91 -15.13 -10.94 -0.22
C ALA A 91 -15.03 -11.15 -1.74
N SER A 92 -15.51 -12.29 -2.22
CA SER A 92 -15.39 -12.75 -3.61
C SER A 92 -16.53 -12.31 -4.52
N GLN A 93 -17.36 -11.34 -4.16
CA GLN A 93 -18.45 -10.79 -5.02
C GLN A 93 -18.03 -10.47 -6.46
N ALA A 94 -16.73 -10.57 -6.75
CA ALA A 94 -16.14 -10.60 -8.07
C ALA A 94 -16.09 -12.04 -8.61
N SER A 95 -16.17 -12.20 -9.92
CA SER A 95 -16.22 -13.48 -10.66
C SER A 95 -15.22 -14.53 -10.15
N ALA A 96 -15.61 -15.80 -10.17
CA ALA A 96 -14.81 -16.94 -9.71
C ALA A 96 -13.37 -17.01 -10.29
N HIS A 97 -13.11 -16.46 -11.47
CA HIS A 97 -11.78 -16.42 -12.09
C HIS A 97 -10.82 -15.46 -11.38
N THR A 98 -11.27 -14.27 -10.99
CA THR A 98 -10.44 -13.28 -10.30
C THR A 98 -10.02 -13.76 -8.90
N VAL A 99 -10.88 -14.54 -8.25
CA VAL A 99 -10.59 -15.13 -6.92
C VAL A 99 -9.49 -16.17 -6.98
N LEU A 100 -9.38 -16.97 -8.04
CA LEU A 100 -8.37 -18.01 -8.14
C LEU A 100 -6.94 -17.45 -8.11
N ASP A 101 -6.68 -16.37 -8.84
CA ASP A 101 -5.36 -15.74 -8.84
C ASP A 101 -5.05 -15.03 -7.52
N GLN A 102 -6.05 -14.41 -6.90
CA GLN A 102 -5.93 -13.81 -5.57
C GLN A 102 -5.69 -14.87 -4.49
N VAL A 103 -6.35 -16.02 -4.58
CA VAL A 103 -6.11 -17.17 -3.67
C VAL A 103 -4.69 -17.71 -3.82
N ARG A 104 -4.14 -17.75 -5.03
CA ARG A 104 -2.74 -18.13 -5.27
C ARG A 104 -1.76 -17.18 -4.59
N ASN A 105 -2.09 -15.90 -4.56
CA ASN A 105 -1.31 -14.87 -3.86
C ASN A 105 -1.53 -14.86 -2.34
N GLY A 106 -2.49 -15.65 -1.82
CA GLY A 106 -2.78 -15.77 -0.39
C GLY A 106 -3.60 -14.62 0.20
N TYR A 107 -4.14 -13.71 -0.63
CA TYR A 107 -5.00 -12.61 -0.19
C TYR A 107 -5.98 -12.14 -1.28
N VAL A 108 -7.03 -11.47 -0.83
CA VAL A 108 -8.05 -10.80 -1.65
C VAL A 108 -8.08 -9.33 -1.30
N THR A 109 -8.05 -8.45 -2.32
CA THR A 109 -8.29 -7.02 -2.14
C THR A 109 -9.80 -6.76 -2.10
N LEU A 110 -10.24 -6.01 -1.10
CA LEU A 110 -11.62 -5.66 -0.85
C LEU A 110 -11.90 -4.20 -1.24
N ARG A 111 -13.18 -3.87 -1.35
CA ARG A 111 -13.62 -2.47 -1.48
C ARG A 111 -13.02 -1.65 -0.32
N GLY A 112 -12.56 -0.42 -0.62
CA GLY A 112 -11.86 0.44 0.33
C GLY A 112 -10.37 0.13 0.50
N GLY A 113 -9.82 -0.78 -0.31
CA GLY A 113 -8.41 -1.15 -0.29
C GLY A 113 -8.02 -2.07 0.87
N HIS A 114 -9.01 -2.58 1.63
CA HIS A 114 -8.74 -3.56 2.68
C HIS A 114 -8.22 -4.86 2.07
N ARG A 115 -7.46 -5.63 2.85
CA ARG A 115 -6.90 -6.92 2.40
C ARG A 115 -7.36 -8.05 3.30
N LEU A 116 -7.88 -9.10 2.69
CA LEU A 116 -8.25 -10.33 3.37
C LEU A 116 -7.19 -11.39 3.07
N GLY A 117 -6.30 -11.65 4.02
CA GLY A 117 -5.34 -12.75 3.98
C GLY A 117 -6.03 -14.08 4.22
N LEU A 118 -5.63 -15.11 3.48
CA LEU A 118 -6.24 -16.42 3.49
C LEU A 118 -5.22 -17.46 3.97
N CYS A 119 -5.63 -18.31 4.92
CA CYS A 119 -4.81 -19.40 5.40
C CYS A 119 -5.62 -20.70 5.51
N GLY A 120 -5.02 -21.81 5.09
CA GLY A 120 -5.68 -23.10 5.08
C GLY A 120 -4.87 -24.19 4.38
N THR A 121 -5.52 -25.30 4.05
CA THR A 121 -4.90 -26.40 3.32
C THR A 121 -4.92 -26.14 1.82
N VAL A 122 -3.75 -26.03 1.19
CA VAL A 122 -3.61 -25.83 -0.24
C VAL A 122 -3.88 -27.11 -1.03
N ALA A 123 -4.63 -26.98 -2.13
CA ALA A 123 -4.69 -27.99 -3.18
C ALA A 123 -3.69 -27.65 -4.29
N ARG A 124 -3.01 -28.67 -4.82
CA ARG A 124 -2.04 -28.51 -5.92
C ARG A 124 -2.45 -29.35 -7.11
N HIS A 125 -2.25 -28.78 -8.31
CA HIS A 125 -2.34 -29.52 -9.57
C HIS A 125 -1.07 -29.25 -10.38
N ARG A 126 -0.38 -30.31 -10.82
CA ARG A 126 0.90 -30.21 -11.56
C ARG A 126 1.96 -29.35 -10.86
N GLY A 127 2.01 -29.37 -9.51
CA GLY A 127 2.98 -28.60 -8.72
C GLY A 127 2.53 -27.17 -8.36
N GLU A 128 1.54 -26.61 -9.02
CA GLU A 128 1.00 -25.28 -8.77
C GLU A 128 -0.15 -25.29 -7.75
N ILE A 129 -0.24 -24.26 -6.91
CA ILE A 129 -1.37 -24.06 -6.00
C ILE A 129 -2.59 -23.67 -6.84
N THR A 130 -3.66 -24.46 -6.72
CA THR A 130 -4.91 -24.22 -7.46
C THR A 130 -6.01 -23.62 -6.60
N THR A 131 -6.05 -23.96 -5.30
CA THR A 131 -7.07 -23.43 -4.39
C THR A 131 -6.71 -23.74 -2.94
N LEU A 132 -7.51 -23.21 -1.99
CA LEU A 132 -7.53 -23.61 -0.59
C LEU A 132 -8.74 -24.53 -0.35
N ARG A 133 -8.50 -25.74 0.17
CA ARG A 133 -9.57 -26.71 0.46
C ARG A 133 -10.26 -26.46 1.78
N TYR A 134 -9.47 -26.22 2.83
CA TYR A 134 -9.98 -26.00 4.19
C TYR A 134 -9.39 -24.70 4.70
N LEU A 135 -10.24 -23.72 4.94
CA LEU A 135 -9.84 -22.48 5.59
C LEU A 135 -9.63 -22.73 7.08
N THR A 136 -8.51 -22.31 7.60
CA THR A 136 -8.19 -22.38 9.04
C THR A 136 -8.22 -21.01 9.70
N SER A 137 -7.89 -19.96 8.95
CA SER A 137 -7.94 -18.59 9.44
C SER A 137 -7.99 -17.57 8.32
N LEU A 138 -8.50 -16.38 8.67
CA LEU A 138 -8.53 -15.18 7.82
C LEU A 138 -7.95 -14.01 8.60
N ALA A 139 -7.27 -13.10 7.87
CA ALA A 139 -6.70 -11.87 8.41
C ALA A 139 -7.21 -10.67 7.62
N LEU A 140 -8.18 -9.95 8.16
CA LEU A 140 -8.75 -8.76 7.54
C LEU A 140 -7.95 -7.53 7.97
N ARG A 141 -7.05 -7.06 7.12
CA ARG A 141 -6.25 -5.84 7.34
C ARG A 141 -7.04 -4.62 6.93
N VAL A 142 -7.17 -3.67 7.87
CA VAL A 142 -7.88 -2.41 7.65
C VAL A 142 -6.94 -1.41 6.97
N ALA A 143 -7.25 -1.04 5.75
CA ALA A 143 -6.56 0.03 5.06
C ALA A 143 -7.09 1.38 5.51
N CYS A 144 -6.19 2.31 5.77
CA CYS A 144 -6.55 3.68 6.11
C CYS A 144 -5.63 4.62 5.34
N PRO A 145 -6.13 5.33 4.32
CA PRO A 145 -5.33 6.28 3.56
C PRO A 145 -4.89 7.44 4.47
N VAL A 146 -3.65 7.88 4.29
CA VAL A 146 -3.08 9.04 4.97
C VAL A 146 -2.62 10.02 3.91
N GLU A 147 -3.19 11.20 3.90
CA GLU A 147 -2.88 12.28 2.96
C GLU A 147 -1.89 13.29 3.56
N GLY A 148 -1.32 14.15 2.70
CA GLY A 148 -0.51 15.28 3.12
C GLY A 148 0.93 14.93 3.53
N GLN A 149 1.47 13.80 3.03
CA GLN A 149 2.84 13.37 3.35
C GLN A 149 3.90 13.82 2.33
N ALA A 150 3.48 14.36 1.16
CA ALA A 150 4.39 14.71 0.06
C ALA A 150 5.21 15.98 0.32
N GLY A 151 4.63 17.00 0.95
CA GLY A 151 5.27 18.22 1.43
C GLY A 151 6.51 18.70 0.64
N ASP A 152 7.56 19.05 1.38
CA ASP A 152 8.83 19.53 0.83
C ASP A 152 9.52 18.56 -0.14
N LEU A 153 9.19 17.27 -0.12
CA LEU A 153 9.79 16.29 -1.01
C LEU A 153 9.33 16.52 -2.45
N LEU A 154 8.05 16.84 -2.65
CA LEU A 154 7.50 17.13 -3.97
C LEU A 154 8.22 18.31 -4.64
N ASP A 155 8.48 19.39 -3.88
CA ASP A 155 9.19 20.57 -4.37
C ASP A 155 10.63 20.22 -4.78
N ARG A 156 11.29 19.34 -4.02
CA ARG A 156 12.66 18.87 -4.33
C ARG A 156 12.71 17.92 -5.53
N MET A 157 11.61 17.19 -5.80
CA MET A 157 11.50 16.33 -6.97
C MET A 157 11.30 17.13 -8.28
N ARG A 158 10.63 18.27 -8.22
CA ARG A 158 10.43 19.14 -9.36
C ARG A 158 11.66 20.04 -9.56
N GLY A 159 12.32 19.91 -10.70
CA GLY A 159 13.46 20.73 -11.12
C GLY A 159 13.17 21.47 -12.42
N GLU A 160 14.09 22.31 -12.86
CA GLU A 160 13.99 23.04 -14.14
C GLU A 160 13.91 22.10 -15.35
N GLU A 161 14.57 20.93 -15.28
CA GLU A 161 14.60 19.91 -16.33
C GLU A 161 13.44 18.90 -16.21
N GLY A 162 12.49 19.09 -15.29
CA GLY A 162 11.39 18.18 -15.06
C GLY A 162 11.45 17.49 -13.69
N VAL A 163 10.86 16.28 -13.60
CA VAL A 163 10.84 15.50 -12.35
C VAL A 163 12.10 14.67 -12.21
N ARG A 164 12.76 14.80 -11.06
CA ARG A 164 13.95 14.01 -10.71
C ARG A 164 13.56 12.61 -10.27
N SER A 165 14.15 11.59 -10.89
CA SER A 165 14.01 10.21 -10.45
C SER A 165 14.40 10.06 -8.98
N THR A 166 13.47 9.56 -8.16
CA THR A 166 13.59 9.55 -6.70
C THR A 166 13.36 8.16 -6.13
N LEU A 167 14.29 7.69 -5.29
CA LEU A 167 14.18 6.44 -4.56
C LEU A 167 13.80 6.69 -3.10
N ILE A 168 12.66 6.15 -2.64
CA ILE A 168 12.17 6.30 -1.27
C ILE A 168 12.71 5.15 -0.42
N LEU A 169 13.41 5.47 0.66
CA LEU A 169 14.05 4.53 1.55
C LEU A 169 13.44 4.58 2.95
N ALA A 170 13.09 3.44 3.48
CA ALA A 170 12.77 3.29 4.90
C ALA A 170 12.68 1.80 5.30
N PRO A 171 12.73 1.49 6.62
CA PRO A 171 12.39 0.17 7.14
C PRO A 171 10.96 -0.26 6.81
N PRO A 172 10.63 -1.57 6.95
CA PRO A 172 9.25 -2.05 6.86
C PRO A 172 8.31 -1.29 7.81
N GLY A 173 7.07 -1.02 7.37
CA GLY A 173 6.06 -0.34 8.18
C GLY A 173 6.26 1.18 8.38
N ALA A 174 7.34 1.77 7.86
CA ALA A 174 7.64 3.18 8.04
C ALA A 174 6.81 4.14 7.17
N GLY A 175 5.97 3.62 6.25
CA GLY A 175 5.05 4.41 5.43
C GLY A 175 5.54 4.76 4.03
N LYS A 176 6.49 3.99 3.46
CA LYS A 176 6.97 4.15 2.08
C LYS A 176 5.86 4.15 1.05
N THR A 177 5.02 3.10 1.06
CA THR A 177 3.89 2.95 0.15
C THR A 177 2.89 4.12 0.25
N THR A 178 2.67 4.63 1.47
CA THR A 178 1.81 5.80 1.70
C THR A 178 2.42 7.06 1.07
N LEU A 179 3.73 7.28 1.24
CA LEU A 179 4.41 8.42 0.63
C LEU A 179 4.48 8.28 -0.90
N LEU A 180 4.77 7.07 -1.41
CA LEU A 180 4.76 6.79 -2.85
C LEU A 180 3.40 7.15 -3.47
N ARG A 181 2.30 6.68 -2.87
CA ARG A 181 0.93 6.98 -3.32
C ARG A 181 0.67 8.47 -3.37
N GLU A 182 1.02 9.18 -2.30
CA GLU A 182 0.80 10.62 -2.21
C GLU A 182 1.62 11.40 -3.26
N LEU A 183 2.87 11.02 -3.51
CA LEU A 183 3.70 11.61 -4.55
C LEU A 183 3.14 11.33 -5.95
N VAL A 184 2.70 10.09 -6.22
CA VAL A 184 2.03 9.71 -7.46
C VAL A 184 0.80 10.59 -7.68
N ARG A 185 -0.08 10.73 -6.67
CA ARG A 185 -1.26 11.59 -6.72
C ARG A 185 -0.89 13.05 -7.01
N CYS A 186 0.05 13.61 -6.28
CA CYS A 186 0.47 15.00 -6.43
C CYS A 186 1.08 15.28 -7.80
N LEU A 187 1.91 14.39 -8.33
CA LEU A 187 2.48 14.52 -9.68
C LEU A 187 1.40 14.42 -10.74
N SER A 188 0.50 13.47 -10.60
CA SER A 188 -0.62 13.22 -11.50
C SER A 188 -1.61 14.39 -11.54
N ASP A 189 -1.94 14.97 -10.37
CA ASP A 189 -2.89 16.10 -10.28
C ASP A 189 -2.26 17.48 -10.54
N GLY A 190 -0.94 17.53 -10.68
CA GLY A 190 -0.24 18.80 -10.96
C GLY A 190 -0.05 19.66 -9.72
N VAL A 191 0.07 19.07 -8.53
CA VAL A 191 0.39 19.84 -7.32
C VAL A 191 1.80 20.42 -7.44
N GLY A 192 1.95 21.73 -7.29
CA GLY A 192 3.22 22.44 -7.40
C GLY A 192 3.80 22.52 -8.83
N GLY A 193 2.99 22.24 -9.89
CA GLY A 193 3.43 22.32 -11.29
C GLY A 193 2.41 21.66 -12.23
N PRO A 194 2.74 21.48 -13.53
CA PRO A 194 1.80 20.86 -14.46
C PRO A 194 1.49 19.40 -14.08
N PRO A 195 0.27 18.90 -14.39
CA PRO A 195 -0.06 17.49 -14.24
C PRO A 195 0.77 16.62 -15.18
N LEU A 196 1.13 15.43 -14.70
CA LEU A 196 1.97 14.49 -15.43
C LEU A 196 1.24 13.16 -15.63
N ARG A 197 1.48 12.50 -16.75
CA ARG A 197 1.05 11.12 -16.96
C ARG A 197 1.95 10.20 -16.14
N VAL A 198 1.34 9.49 -15.18
CA VAL A 198 2.04 8.56 -14.28
C VAL A 198 1.61 7.13 -14.61
N GLY A 199 2.56 6.25 -14.89
CA GLY A 199 2.33 4.82 -14.94
C GLY A 199 2.69 4.20 -13.59
N LEU A 200 1.78 3.47 -12.98
CA LEU A 200 1.98 2.81 -11.68
C LEU A 200 1.93 1.29 -11.84
N ALA A 201 3.06 0.62 -11.63
CA ALA A 201 3.13 -0.84 -11.52
C ALA A 201 2.89 -1.27 -10.07
N ASP A 202 1.68 -1.70 -9.75
CA ASP A 202 1.22 -2.03 -8.40
C ASP A 202 1.12 -3.56 -8.20
N GLU A 203 2.26 -4.26 -8.29
CA GLU A 203 2.35 -5.72 -8.23
C GLU A 203 1.57 -6.35 -7.07
N ARG A 204 1.61 -5.71 -5.89
CA ARG A 204 0.96 -6.22 -4.67
C ARG A 204 -0.41 -5.62 -4.40
N GLY A 205 -0.88 -4.67 -5.22
CA GLY A 205 -2.12 -3.96 -4.97
C GLY A 205 -2.11 -3.17 -3.65
N GLU A 206 -0.97 -2.56 -3.30
CA GLU A 206 -0.81 -1.81 -2.04
C GLU A 206 -0.83 -0.30 -2.24
N VAL A 207 -0.52 0.18 -3.45
CA VAL A 207 -0.48 1.61 -3.77
C VAL A 207 -1.86 2.12 -4.17
N ALA A 208 -2.45 1.59 -5.24
CA ALA A 208 -3.78 1.95 -5.72
C ALA A 208 -4.88 1.04 -5.17
N ALA A 209 -4.54 -0.22 -4.83
CA ALA A 209 -5.46 -1.24 -4.35
C ALA A 209 -6.66 -1.42 -5.29
N LEU A 210 -6.41 -1.84 -6.53
CA LEU A 210 -7.48 -2.01 -7.51
C LEU A 210 -8.52 -3.04 -7.01
N TRP A 211 -9.78 -2.63 -7.03
CA TRP A 211 -10.93 -3.48 -6.80
C TRP A 211 -11.89 -3.35 -7.98
N GLN A 212 -12.14 -4.44 -8.69
CA GLN A 212 -12.93 -4.44 -9.94
C GLN A 212 -12.46 -3.37 -10.95
N GLY A 213 -11.14 -3.24 -11.12
CA GLY A 213 -10.53 -2.27 -12.03
C GLY A 213 -10.58 -0.81 -11.57
N ARG A 214 -11.02 -0.54 -10.33
CA ARG A 214 -11.11 0.81 -9.78
C ARG A 214 -10.12 1.01 -8.64
N PRO A 215 -9.27 2.03 -8.67
CA PRO A 215 -8.44 2.41 -7.55
C PRO A 215 -9.28 2.68 -6.30
N GLN A 216 -8.90 2.09 -5.18
CA GLN A 216 -9.56 2.33 -3.89
C GLN A 216 -8.89 3.46 -3.11
N PHE A 217 -7.68 3.80 -3.48
CA PHE A 217 -6.97 4.97 -2.98
C PHE A 217 -6.81 5.98 -4.10
N ASP A 218 -6.80 7.26 -3.73
CA ASP A 218 -6.55 8.33 -4.68
C ASP A 218 -5.08 8.32 -5.11
N VAL A 219 -4.87 8.07 -6.39
CA VAL A 219 -3.56 8.08 -7.06
C VAL A 219 -3.46 9.19 -8.11
N GLY A 220 -4.46 10.09 -8.16
CA GLY A 220 -4.54 11.21 -9.07
C GLY A 220 -5.16 10.86 -10.44
N ARG A 221 -5.60 11.91 -11.15
CA ARG A 221 -6.45 11.81 -12.35
C ARG A 221 -5.73 11.38 -13.62
N HIS A 222 -4.40 11.48 -13.66
CA HIS A 222 -3.58 11.14 -14.82
C HIS A 222 -2.66 9.94 -14.52
N THR A 223 -3.12 9.01 -13.65
CA THR A 223 -2.38 7.81 -13.30
C THR A 223 -3.02 6.58 -13.95
N ASP A 224 -2.24 5.87 -14.74
CA ASP A 224 -2.57 4.57 -15.31
C ASP A 224 -2.01 3.49 -14.39
N VAL A 225 -2.87 2.63 -13.85
CA VAL A 225 -2.50 1.59 -12.89
C VAL A 225 -2.53 0.23 -13.55
N LEU A 226 -1.45 -0.53 -13.39
CA LEU A 226 -1.35 -1.92 -13.79
C LEU A 226 -1.04 -2.79 -12.57
N ASP A 227 -1.90 -3.77 -12.30
CA ASP A 227 -1.73 -4.76 -11.23
C ASP A 227 -1.80 -6.20 -11.76
N GLY A 228 -1.63 -7.18 -10.88
CA GLY A 228 -1.76 -8.60 -11.25
C GLY A 228 -0.62 -9.18 -12.07
N CYS A 229 0.47 -8.44 -12.30
CA CYS A 229 1.68 -8.92 -12.96
C CYS A 229 2.94 -8.54 -12.16
N GLY A 230 4.07 -9.17 -12.48
CA GLY A 230 5.35 -8.81 -11.89
C GLY A 230 5.75 -7.37 -12.25
N LYS A 231 6.44 -6.71 -11.34
CA LYS A 231 6.82 -5.30 -11.43
C LYS A 231 7.58 -4.94 -12.71
N ALA A 232 8.62 -5.72 -13.04
CA ALA A 232 9.42 -5.50 -14.25
C ALA A 232 8.56 -5.59 -15.52
N GLU A 233 7.64 -6.56 -15.58
CA GLU A 233 6.69 -6.72 -16.69
C GLU A 233 5.74 -5.53 -16.75
N GLY A 234 5.17 -5.15 -15.62
CA GLY A 234 4.24 -4.01 -15.51
C GLY A 234 4.88 -2.69 -15.95
N LEU A 235 6.11 -2.41 -15.53
CA LEU A 235 6.87 -1.23 -15.97
C LEU A 235 7.07 -1.21 -17.48
N THR A 236 7.43 -2.35 -18.08
CA THR A 236 7.64 -2.48 -19.53
C THR A 236 6.34 -2.27 -20.32
N ILE A 237 5.22 -2.85 -19.85
CA ILE A 237 3.90 -2.68 -20.48
C ILE A 237 3.46 -1.20 -20.41
N LEU A 238 3.56 -0.57 -19.25
CA LEU A 238 3.21 0.84 -19.08
C LEU A 238 4.08 1.75 -19.93
N LEU A 239 5.39 1.51 -19.99
CA LEU A 239 6.33 2.29 -20.81
C LEU A 239 5.91 2.28 -22.29
N ARG A 240 5.61 1.08 -22.82
CA ARG A 240 5.28 0.91 -24.25
C ARG A 240 3.87 1.33 -24.62
N GLY A 241 2.92 1.14 -23.69
CA GLY A 241 1.49 1.32 -23.99
C GLY A 241 0.93 2.69 -23.62
N MET A 242 1.45 3.33 -22.55
CA MET A 242 0.76 4.47 -21.91
C MET A 242 1.52 5.80 -22.06
N ASN A 243 2.69 5.81 -22.69
CA ASN A 243 3.51 7.01 -22.87
C ASN A 243 3.65 7.85 -21.57
N PRO A 244 4.11 7.26 -20.45
CA PRO A 244 4.21 7.93 -19.17
C PRO A 244 5.35 8.96 -19.17
N GLN A 245 5.21 9.99 -18.34
CA GLN A 245 6.29 10.94 -18.01
C GLN A 245 6.98 10.52 -16.71
N VAL A 246 6.25 9.80 -15.85
CA VAL A 246 6.76 9.20 -14.61
C VAL A 246 6.32 7.75 -14.55
N LEU A 247 7.22 6.85 -14.20
CA LEU A 247 6.90 5.46 -13.83
C LEU A 247 7.14 5.25 -12.36
N ALA A 248 6.12 4.72 -11.68
CA ALA A 248 6.15 4.45 -10.26
C ALA A 248 6.02 2.95 -9.96
N ALA A 249 6.79 2.47 -8.96
CA ALA A 249 6.71 1.09 -8.48
C ALA A 249 7.04 1.00 -6.99
N ASP A 250 6.30 0.15 -6.25
CA ASP A 250 6.60 -0.13 -4.86
C ASP A 250 7.59 -1.28 -4.72
N GLU A 251 8.50 -1.18 -3.76
CA GLU A 251 9.41 -2.22 -3.27
C GLU A 251 10.25 -2.95 -4.35
N ILE A 252 11.32 -2.31 -4.83
CA ILE A 252 12.28 -2.95 -5.74
C ILE A 252 12.95 -4.11 -5.01
N THR A 253 12.88 -5.33 -5.59
CA THR A 253 13.42 -6.55 -4.95
C THR A 253 14.20 -7.44 -5.89
N HIS A 254 14.03 -7.30 -7.19
CA HIS A 254 14.59 -8.24 -8.17
C HIS A 254 15.49 -7.53 -9.21
N PRO A 255 16.57 -8.18 -9.72
CA PRO A 255 17.40 -7.59 -10.78
C PRO A 255 16.65 -7.26 -12.07
N ALA A 256 15.52 -7.92 -12.35
CA ALA A 256 14.67 -7.61 -13.49
C ALA A 256 13.99 -6.23 -13.33
N ASP A 257 13.65 -5.83 -12.10
CA ASP A 257 13.08 -4.50 -11.82
C ASP A 257 14.10 -3.40 -12.19
N VAL A 258 15.37 -3.61 -11.85
CA VAL A 258 16.47 -2.67 -12.17
C VAL A 258 16.58 -2.49 -13.67
N ARG A 259 16.63 -3.59 -14.45
CA ARG A 259 16.72 -3.52 -15.92
C ARG A 259 15.54 -2.79 -16.57
N ALA A 260 14.31 -3.04 -16.10
CA ALA A 260 13.12 -2.35 -16.59
C ALA A 260 13.16 -0.83 -16.29
N MET A 261 13.72 -0.46 -15.15
CA MET A 261 13.93 0.95 -14.77
C MET A 261 15.03 1.62 -15.61
N GLU A 262 16.12 0.91 -15.92
CA GLU A 262 17.17 1.40 -16.83
C GLU A 262 16.61 1.64 -18.24
N GLU A 263 15.79 0.73 -18.77
CA GLU A 263 15.11 0.89 -20.06
C GLU A 263 14.21 2.14 -20.04
N ALA A 264 13.40 2.32 -19.00
CA ALA A 264 12.53 3.48 -18.87
C ALA A 264 13.29 4.81 -18.75
N ALA A 265 14.35 4.85 -17.96
CA ALA A 265 15.20 6.03 -17.84
C ALA A 265 15.90 6.38 -19.16
N GLY A 266 16.33 5.38 -19.93
CA GLY A 266 16.87 5.54 -21.29
C GLY A 266 15.87 6.14 -22.26
N CYS A 267 14.57 6.00 -22.03
CA CYS A 267 13.50 6.65 -22.79
C CYS A 267 13.15 8.06 -22.27
N GLY A 268 13.87 8.59 -21.27
CA GLY A 268 13.61 9.91 -20.70
C GLY A 268 12.46 9.97 -19.68
N VAL A 269 12.00 8.83 -19.19
CA VAL A 269 10.94 8.74 -18.19
C VAL A 269 11.52 8.86 -16.78
N ALA A 270 10.95 9.72 -15.94
CA ALA A 270 11.34 9.84 -14.55
C ALA A 270 10.83 8.64 -13.72
N LEU A 271 11.62 8.22 -12.73
CA LEU A 271 11.33 7.04 -11.91
C LEU A 271 11.01 7.43 -10.48
N LEU A 272 9.98 6.81 -9.93
CA LEU A 272 9.62 6.93 -8.52
C LEU A 272 9.44 5.52 -7.93
N ALA A 273 10.33 5.12 -7.01
CA ALA A 273 10.29 3.78 -6.47
C ALA A 273 10.60 3.75 -4.99
N THR A 274 10.30 2.62 -4.35
CA THR A 274 10.64 2.40 -2.94
C THR A 274 11.59 1.22 -2.75
N ALA A 275 12.38 1.27 -1.68
CA ALA A 275 13.23 0.16 -1.27
C ALA A 275 13.31 0.06 0.26
N HIS A 276 13.49 -1.17 0.75
CA HIS A 276 13.71 -1.41 2.16
C HIS A 276 15.17 -1.17 2.54
N ALA A 277 15.46 0.00 3.10
CA ALA A 277 16.79 0.32 3.64
C ALA A 277 16.70 1.40 4.72
N ALA A 278 17.62 1.41 5.64
CA ALA A 278 17.76 2.46 6.64
C ALA A 278 18.37 3.77 6.08
N GLY A 279 19.00 3.70 4.90
CA GLY A 279 19.64 4.80 4.20
C GLY A 279 20.44 4.30 3.01
N VAL A 280 21.12 5.21 2.31
CA VAL A 280 21.89 4.90 1.09
C VAL A 280 23.04 3.92 1.36
N ASP A 281 23.73 4.04 2.50
CA ASP A 281 24.81 3.13 2.86
C ASP A 281 24.34 1.69 3.08
N ASP A 282 23.12 1.49 3.57
CA ASP A 282 22.52 0.15 3.70
C ASP A 282 22.22 -0.45 2.32
N LEU A 283 21.76 0.35 1.36
CA LEU A 283 21.54 -0.10 -0.02
C LEU A 283 22.83 -0.61 -0.66
N ARG A 284 23.94 0.10 -0.48
CA ARG A 284 25.24 -0.26 -1.07
C ARG A 284 25.75 -1.65 -0.66
N ARG A 285 25.28 -2.17 0.47
CA ARG A 285 25.64 -3.52 0.97
C ARG A 285 24.91 -4.65 0.27
N ARG A 286 23.81 -4.36 -0.43
CA ARG A 286 22.94 -5.36 -1.06
C ARG A 286 23.16 -5.37 -2.57
N PRO A 287 23.49 -6.54 -3.20
CA PRO A 287 23.89 -6.60 -4.62
C PRO A 287 22.88 -5.97 -5.57
N VAL A 288 21.56 -6.24 -5.42
CA VAL A 288 20.49 -5.70 -6.27
C VAL A 288 20.47 -4.18 -6.23
N TYR A 289 20.55 -3.60 -5.04
CA TYR A 289 20.50 -2.15 -4.87
C TYR A 289 21.83 -1.46 -5.25
N ARG A 290 22.95 -2.16 -5.12
CA ARG A 290 24.23 -1.63 -5.63
C ARG A 290 24.14 -1.42 -7.14
N ALA A 291 23.67 -2.42 -7.90
CA ALA A 291 23.46 -2.31 -9.34
C ALA A 291 22.51 -1.14 -9.67
N LEU A 292 21.45 -0.95 -8.88
CA LEU A 292 20.51 0.16 -9.05
C LEU A 292 21.16 1.53 -8.82
N LEU A 293 22.03 1.66 -7.81
CA LEU A 293 22.78 2.89 -7.56
C LEU A 293 23.82 3.16 -8.65
N ASP A 294 24.55 2.13 -9.04
CA ASP A 294 25.60 2.20 -10.07
C ASP A 294 25.04 2.54 -11.46
N SER A 295 23.77 2.22 -11.73
CA SER A 295 23.09 2.59 -12.98
C SER A 295 22.83 4.10 -13.12
N GLY A 296 22.85 4.86 -12.02
CA GLY A 296 22.60 6.29 -12.02
C GLY A 296 21.20 6.73 -12.45
N VAL A 297 20.23 5.78 -12.52
CA VAL A 297 18.85 6.10 -12.93
C VAL A 297 18.11 6.94 -11.89
N PHE A 298 18.44 6.80 -10.60
CA PHE A 298 17.93 7.66 -9.55
C PHE A 298 18.91 8.80 -9.25
N ARG A 299 18.41 10.03 -9.26
CA ARG A 299 19.19 11.24 -8.98
C ARG A 299 19.23 11.59 -7.50
N GLN A 300 18.26 11.08 -6.73
CA GLN A 300 18.15 11.35 -5.30
C GLN A 300 17.47 10.22 -4.56
N ALA A 301 17.77 10.12 -3.27
CA ALA A 301 17.10 9.24 -2.33
C ALA A 301 16.36 10.07 -1.28
N ALA A 302 15.12 9.69 -0.97
CA ALA A 302 14.33 10.24 0.11
C ALA A 302 14.30 9.23 1.27
N VAL A 303 15.09 9.47 2.31
CA VAL A 303 15.15 8.61 3.50
C VAL A 303 14.07 9.06 4.47
N LEU A 304 13.09 8.18 4.74
CA LEU A 304 12.05 8.45 5.72
C LEU A 304 12.57 8.25 7.14
N GLU A 305 12.54 9.31 7.92
CA GLU A 305 12.88 9.30 9.34
C GLU A 305 11.64 9.57 10.19
N ARG A 306 11.56 8.90 11.32
CA ARG A 306 10.52 9.16 12.33
C ARG A 306 11.12 9.98 13.47
N ARG A 307 10.66 11.22 13.62
CA ARG A 307 10.99 12.08 14.77
C ARG A 307 9.76 12.25 15.65
N GLY A 308 9.65 11.42 16.69
CA GLY A 308 8.45 11.36 17.51
C GLY A 308 7.24 10.86 16.73
N THR A 309 6.18 11.68 16.61
CA THR A 309 4.97 11.40 15.84
C THR A 309 5.04 11.87 14.38
N VAL A 310 6.04 12.70 14.04
CA VAL A 310 6.18 13.31 12.71
C VAL A 310 7.09 12.45 11.84
N ARG A 311 6.67 12.21 10.60
CA ARG A 311 7.51 11.60 9.55
C ARG A 311 8.09 12.72 8.70
N GLN A 312 9.38 12.67 8.46
CA GLN A 312 10.09 13.61 7.58
C GLN A 312 10.92 12.82 6.58
N ALA A 313 11.05 13.34 5.36
CA ALA A 313 11.92 12.80 4.35
C ALA A 313 13.21 13.64 4.29
N ARG A 314 14.34 13.02 4.60
CA ARG A 314 15.66 13.60 4.34
C ARG A 314 16.08 13.22 2.93
N VAL A 315 16.36 14.22 2.10
CA VAL A 315 16.78 13.99 0.71
C VAL A 315 18.29 14.00 0.61
N GLU A 316 18.83 12.95 -0.01
CA GLU A 316 20.24 12.79 -0.36
C GLU A 316 20.39 12.75 -1.88
N VAL A 317 21.32 13.51 -2.42
CA VAL A 317 21.68 13.44 -3.86
C VAL A 317 22.49 12.17 -4.07
N LEU A 318 22.13 11.41 -5.09
CA LEU A 318 22.86 10.22 -5.53
C LEU A 318 23.77 10.63 -6.68
N SER A 319 25.06 10.38 -6.51
CA SER A 319 26.13 10.68 -7.48
C SER A 319 26.60 9.40 -8.12
#